data_19944cb5746dd1eb1cd4a8a59307cc89
#
_entry.id   19944cb5746dd1eb1cd4a8a59307cc89
#
_cell.length_a   1.000
_cell.length_b   1.000
_cell.length_c   1.000
_cell.angle_alpha   90.00
_cell.angle_beta   90.00
_cell.angle_gamma   90.00
#
_symmetry.space_group_name_H-M   'P 1'
#
loop_
_entity.id
_entity.type
_entity.pdbx_description
1 polymer ?
#
loop_
_entity_poly.entity_id
_entity_poly.type
_entity_poly.pdbx_seq_one_letter_code
_entity_poly.pdbx_strand_id
1 'polypeptide(L)'
;MVKVDGYEIPEGLHYSKDWFWVKIEGGKAKMGMTDYAQKQLREIVFVELPAAGGTVKANEPFGSVESVKAVSDLISPLSGTIDQVNPEVTGKPEMLNEDPFNKGWLLIITPSNLNDELAKLMDFNASVEWHKSLIAKG
;
A
#
# COMPACT_ATOMS: atom_id res chain seq x y z
N MET A 1 17.36 3.10 -1.96
CA MET A 1 16.42 2.43 -1.05
C MET A 1 17.02 2.29 0.32
N VAL A 2 16.32 2.68 1.35
CA VAL A 2 16.76 2.62 2.73
C VAL A 2 16.16 1.41 3.42
N LYS A 3 16.90 0.82 4.35
CA LYS A 3 16.40 -0.26 5.21
C LYS A 3 16.47 0.18 6.66
N VAL A 4 15.36 -0.06 7.39
CA VAL A 4 15.30 0.15 8.84
C VAL A 4 15.00 -1.20 9.47
N ASP A 5 15.98 -1.77 10.17
CA ASP A 5 15.91 -3.12 10.75
C ASP A 5 15.45 -4.19 9.75
N GLY A 6 15.96 -4.11 8.52
CA GLY A 6 15.63 -5.06 7.46
C GLY A 6 14.37 -4.73 6.67
N TYR A 7 13.60 -3.70 7.07
CA TYR A 7 12.42 -3.28 6.32
C TYR A 7 12.81 -2.26 5.26
N GLU A 8 12.40 -2.52 4.02
CA GLU A 8 12.71 -1.63 2.90
C GLU A 8 11.76 -0.44 2.87
N ILE A 9 12.32 0.77 2.69
CA ILE A 9 11.56 2.00 2.57
C ILE A 9 12.09 2.75 1.34
N PRO A 10 11.46 2.60 0.17
CA PRO A 10 11.89 3.29 -1.04
C PRO A 10 11.72 4.81 -0.94
N GLU A 11 12.65 5.53 -1.55
CA GLU A 11 12.56 6.98 -1.70
C GLU A 11 11.59 7.33 -2.83
N GLY A 12 11.07 8.56 -2.81
CA GLY A 12 10.20 9.05 -3.87
C GLY A 12 8.75 8.60 -3.78
N LEU A 13 8.37 7.95 -2.69
CA LEU A 13 7.00 7.51 -2.45
C LEU A 13 6.40 8.30 -1.29
N HIS A 14 5.07 8.20 -1.15
CA HIS A 14 4.35 8.65 0.03
C HIS A 14 3.79 7.44 0.75
N TYR A 15 3.52 7.57 2.05
CA TYR A 15 3.15 6.44 2.89
C TYR A 15 2.00 6.78 3.81
N SER A 16 1.09 5.82 4.00
CA SER A 16 0.03 5.94 5.00
C SER A 16 0.38 5.12 6.23
N LYS A 17 -0.23 5.48 7.38
CA LYS A 17 -0.07 4.70 8.62
C LYS A 17 -0.85 3.39 8.56
N ASP A 18 -1.69 3.21 7.56
CA ASP A 18 -2.44 1.97 7.33
C ASP A 18 -1.68 1.02 6.39
N TRP A 19 -0.35 1.13 6.34
CA TRP A 19 0.57 0.19 5.70
C TRP A 19 0.60 0.27 4.18
N PHE A 20 0.25 1.43 3.59
CA PHE A 20 0.31 1.59 2.14
C PHE A 20 1.41 2.54 1.69
N TRP A 21 1.92 2.27 0.49
CA TRP A 21 2.76 3.21 -0.25
C TRP A 21 1.98 3.76 -1.43
N VAL A 22 2.34 4.97 -1.86
CA VAL A 22 1.72 5.66 -2.99
C VAL A 22 2.83 6.20 -3.88
N LYS A 23 2.73 5.93 -5.17
CA LYS A 23 3.62 6.48 -6.19
C LYS A 23 2.81 7.29 -7.18
N ILE A 24 3.15 8.57 -7.31
CA ILE A 24 2.47 9.47 -8.24
C ILE A 24 3.20 9.46 -9.58
N GLU A 25 2.50 9.10 -10.64
CA GLU A 25 3.03 9.06 -12.00
C GLU A 25 1.99 9.59 -12.98
N GLY A 26 2.32 10.66 -13.72
CA GLY A 26 1.44 11.20 -14.75
C GLY A 26 0.05 11.56 -14.27
N GLY A 27 -0.08 12.09 -13.07
CA GLY A 27 -1.37 12.43 -12.51
C GLY A 27 -2.17 11.26 -11.95
N LYS A 28 -1.61 10.05 -12.02
CA LYS A 28 -2.21 8.84 -11.46
C LYS A 28 -1.48 8.43 -10.18
N ALA A 29 -2.17 7.66 -9.34
CA ALA A 29 -1.58 7.13 -8.12
C ALA A 29 -1.57 5.61 -8.17
N LYS A 30 -0.37 5.03 -8.11
CA LYS A 30 -0.19 3.59 -7.98
C LYS A 30 0.01 3.29 -6.50
N MET A 31 -0.68 2.29 -5.98
CA MET A 31 -0.70 2.01 -4.54
C MET A 31 -0.48 0.53 -4.25
N GLY A 32 0.15 0.26 -3.13
CA GLY A 32 0.37 -1.10 -2.67
C GLY A 32 0.73 -1.13 -1.19
N MET A 33 1.00 -2.32 -0.67
CA MET A 33 1.37 -2.51 0.72
C MET A 33 2.87 -2.37 0.90
N THR A 34 3.29 -1.84 2.06
CA THR A 34 4.71 -1.68 2.38
C THR A 34 5.37 -3.02 2.69
N ASP A 35 6.70 -3.01 2.69
CA ASP A 35 7.48 -4.19 3.09
C ASP A 35 7.22 -4.55 4.55
N TYR A 36 7.12 -3.54 5.42
CA TYR A 36 6.79 -3.75 6.83
C TYR A 36 5.45 -4.49 6.96
N ALA A 37 4.43 -4.05 6.21
CA ALA A 37 3.10 -4.65 6.27
C ALA A 37 3.12 -6.14 5.92
N GLN A 38 3.75 -6.50 4.79
CA GLN A 38 3.77 -7.89 4.37
C GLN A 38 4.57 -8.78 5.33
N LYS A 39 5.62 -8.23 5.94
CA LYS A 39 6.40 -8.99 6.93
C LYS A 39 5.63 -9.20 8.23
N GLN A 40 4.78 -8.25 8.62
CA GLN A 40 3.91 -8.44 9.78
C GLN A 40 2.83 -9.49 9.52
N LEU A 41 2.28 -9.50 8.32
CA LEU A 41 1.23 -10.46 7.93
C LEU A 41 1.78 -11.85 7.62
N ARG A 42 3.04 -11.95 7.23
CA ARG A 42 3.68 -13.18 6.80
C ARG A 42 3.17 -13.62 5.43
N GLU A 43 3.13 -14.92 5.14
CA GLU A 43 2.74 -15.43 3.83
C GLU A 43 1.30 -15.03 3.51
N ILE A 44 1.13 -14.29 2.40
CA ILE A 44 -0.18 -13.86 1.92
C ILE A 44 -0.75 -14.99 1.05
N VAL A 45 -1.97 -15.42 1.38
CA VAL A 45 -2.62 -16.55 0.68
C VAL A 45 -3.84 -16.15 -0.12
N PHE A 46 -4.42 -14.97 0.14
CA PHE A 46 -5.59 -14.50 -0.60
C PHE A 46 -5.67 -12.98 -0.57
N VAL A 47 -6.05 -12.38 -1.70
CA VAL A 47 -6.25 -10.94 -1.85
C VAL A 47 -7.60 -10.72 -2.51
N GLU A 48 -8.44 -9.89 -1.91
CA GLU A 48 -9.73 -9.50 -2.47
C GLU A 48 -9.67 -8.01 -2.82
N LEU A 49 -9.86 -7.69 -4.09
CA LEU A 49 -9.81 -6.33 -4.62
C LEU A 49 -11.11 -5.97 -5.33
N PRO A 50 -11.48 -4.67 -5.36
CA PRO A 50 -12.65 -4.24 -6.11
C PRO A 50 -12.39 -4.26 -7.61
N ALA A 51 -13.44 -4.05 -8.39
CA ALA A 51 -13.32 -3.99 -9.85
C ALA A 51 -12.88 -2.61 -10.32
N ALA A 52 -12.19 -2.56 -11.46
CA ALA A 52 -11.89 -1.30 -12.13
C ALA A 52 -13.19 -0.56 -12.47
N GLY A 53 -13.15 0.75 -12.42
CA GLY A 53 -14.32 1.60 -12.62
C GLY A 53 -15.02 1.99 -11.32
N GLY A 54 -14.77 1.27 -10.23
CA GLY A 54 -15.28 1.65 -8.92
C GLY A 54 -14.52 2.81 -8.32
N THR A 55 -14.90 3.22 -7.12
CA THR A 55 -14.26 4.32 -6.41
C THR A 55 -13.71 3.85 -5.07
N VAL A 56 -12.67 4.57 -4.60
CA VAL A 56 -12.12 4.37 -3.26
C VAL A 56 -12.14 5.70 -2.53
N LYS A 57 -12.20 5.66 -1.20
CA LYS A 57 -12.16 6.86 -0.36
C LYS A 57 -11.01 6.73 0.64
N ALA A 58 -10.30 7.84 0.85
CA ALA A 58 -9.20 7.88 1.80
C ALA A 58 -9.66 7.43 3.18
N ASN A 59 -8.84 6.61 3.82
CA ASN A 59 -9.06 6.08 5.16
C ASN A 59 -10.24 5.12 5.28
N GLU A 60 -10.76 4.59 4.15
CA GLU A 60 -11.82 3.59 4.15
C GLU A 60 -11.34 2.28 3.53
N PRO A 61 -11.87 1.14 3.99
CA PRO A 61 -11.48 -0.14 3.41
C PRO A 61 -12.02 -0.30 1.99
N PHE A 62 -11.21 -0.89 1.11
CA PHE A 62 -11.63 -1.17 -0.27
C PHE A 62 -11.48 -2.64 -0.63
N GLY A 63 -10.84 -3.42 0.21
CA GLY A 63 -10.63 -4.84 -0.03
C GLY A 63 -10.04 -5.47 1.21
N SER A 64 -9.50 -6.67 1.04
CA SER A 64 -8.91 -7.39 2.16
C SER A 64 -7.74 -8.26 1.70
N VAL A 65 -6.88 -8.60 2.65
CA VAL A 65 -5.77 -9.51 2.44
C VAL A 65 -5.82 -10.57 3.55
N GLU A 66 -5.67 -11.83 3.15
CA GLU A 66 -5.62 -12.94 4.09
C GLU A 66 -4.24 -13.56 4.07
N SER A 67 -3.65 -13.71 5.24
CA SER A 67 -2.38 -14.39 5.41
C SER A 67 -2.58 -15.66 6.22
N VAL A 68 -1.51 -16.44 6.37
CA VAL A 68 -1.53 -17.63 7.24
C VAL A 68 -1.80 -17.25 8.70
N LYS A 69 -1.61 -15.99 9.06
CA LYS A 69 -1.71 -15.49 10.43
C LYS A 69 -3.05 -14.81 10.70
N ALA A 70 -3.57 -14.00 9.76
CA ALA A 70 -4.71 -13.11 10.02
C ALA A 70 -5.36 -12.64 8.72
N VAL A 71 -6.55 -12.04 8.88
CA VAL A 71 -7.23 -11.30 7.82
C VAL A 71 -7.15 -9.82 8.17
N SER A 72 -6.83 -8.98 7.19
CA SER A 72 -6.69 -7.55 7.39
C SER A 72 -7.40 -6.77 6.29
N ASP A 73 -8.06 -5.67 6.65
CA ASP A 73 -8.64 -4.77 5.65
C ASP A 73 -7.54 -3.99 4.95
N LEU A 74 -7.78 -3.70 3.66
CA LEU A 74 -6.93 -2.81 2.88
C LEU A 74 -7.56 -1.43 2.92
N ILE A 75 -6.86 -0.48 3.55
CA ILE A 75 -7.36 0.89 3.75
C ILE A 75 -6.73 1.81 2.71
N SER A 76 -7.56 2.48 1.93
CA SER A 76 -7.06 3.35 0.87
C SER A 76 -6.41 4.61 1.43
N PRO A 77 -5.20 4.96 0.95
CA PRO A 77 -4.57 6.22 1.37
C PRO A 77 -5.12 7.45 0.66
N LEU A 78 -5.78 7.27 -0.48
CA LEU A 78 -6.30 8.36 -1.31
C LEU A 78 -7.70 8.05 -1.81
N SER A 79 -8.43 9.10 -2.18
CA SER A 79 -9.73 8.98 -2.84
C SER A 79 -9.59 9.09 -4.35
N GLY A 80 -10.40 8.36 -5.10
CA GLY A 80 -10.38 8.45 -6.55
C GLY A 80 -11.14 7.31 -7.23
N THR A 81 -11.02 7.29 -8.56
CA THR A 81 -11.62 6.25 -9.40
C THR A 81 -10.57 5.20 -9.73
N ILE A 82 -10.92 3.94 -9.63
CA ILE A 82 -10.01 2.83 -9.92
C ILE A 82 -9.88 2.68 -11.42
N ASP A 83 -8.67 2.93 -11.94
CA ASP A 83 -8.36 2.76 -13.36
C ASP A 83 -7.94 1.32 -13.66
N GLN A 84 -7.11 0.75 -12.78
CA GLN A 84 -6.57 -0.59 -12.97
C GLN A 84 -6.46 -1.31 -11.63
N VAL A 85 -6.70 -2.61 -11.68
CA VAL A 85 -6.51 -3.53 -10.56
C VAL A 85 -5.46 -4.55 -11.04
N ASN A 86 -4.49 -4.85 -10.19
CA ASN A 86 -3.43 -5.77 -10.58
C ASN A 86 -3.94 -7.23 -10.59
N PRO A 87 -4.12 -7.85 -11.75
CA PRO A 87 -4.64 -9.22 -11.80
C PRO A 87 -3.62 -10.26 -11.32
N GLU A 88 -2.34 -9.93 -11.33
CA GLU A 88 -1.31 -10.88 -10.91
C GLU A 88 -1.36 -11.19 -9.42
N VAL A 89 -1.69 -10.19 -8.58
CA VAL A 89 -1.74 -10.41 -7.13
C VAL A 89 -2.94 -11.26 -6.71
N THR A 90 -4.05 -11.22 -7.46
CA THR A 90 -5.19 -12.08 -7.16
C THR A 90 -4.91 -13.53 -7.56
N GLY A 91 -4.19 -13.73 -8.66
CA GLY A 91 -3.78 -15.07 -9.09
C GLY A 91 -2.58 -15.61 -8.34
N LYS A 92 -1.71 -14.72 -7.84
CA LYS A 92 -0.49 -15.09 -7.12
C LYS A 92 -0.30 -14.16 -5.93
N PRO A 93 -1.05 -14.36 -4.83
CA PRO A 93 -1.00 -13.46 -3.66
C PRO A 93 0.39 -13.29 -3.05
N GLU A 94 1.25 -14.29 -3.14
CA GLU A 94 2.63 -14.22 -2.63
C GLU A 94 3.48 -13.16 -3.31
N MET A 95 2.99 -12.56 -4.40
CA MET A 95 3.65 -11.43 -5.05
C MET A 95 3.79 -10.26 -4.09
N LEU A 96 2.84 -10.10 -3.16
CA LEU A 96 2.90 -9.07 -2.12
C LEU A 96 4.08 -9.28 -1.18
N ASN A 97 4.47 -10.53 -0.96
CA ASN A 97 5.63 -10.86 -0.13
C ASN A 97 6.94 -10.74 -0.91
N GLU A 98 6.92 -11.12 -2.18
CA GLU A 98 8.14 -11.18 -3.00
C GLU A 98 8.59 -9.82 -3.49
N ASP A 99 7.65 -8.97 -3.88
CA ASP A 99 7.98 -7.70 -4.53
C ASP A 99 6.91 -6.63 -4.27
N PRO A 100 6.77 -6.19 -3.00
CA PRO A 100 5.65 -5.31 -2.63
C PRO A 100 5.66 -3.94 -3.29
N PHE A 101 6.83 -3.44 -3.70
CA PHE A 101 6.95 -2.08 -4.24
C PHE A 101 6.92 -2.00 -5.76
N ASN A 102 6.92 -3.14 -6.46
CA ASN A 102 6.90 -3.15 -7.91
C ASN A 102 5.79 -4.06 -8.42
N LYS A 103 6.07 -5.36 -8.57
CA LYS A 103 5.08 -6.32 -9.11
C LYS A 103 3.87 -6.50 -8.20
N GLY A 104 4.01 -6.23 -6.91
CA GLY A 104 2.95 -6.36 -5.92
C GLY A 104 2.05 -5.14 -5.76
N TRP A 105 2.03 -4.22 -6.72
CA TRP A 105 1.09 -3.10 -6.66
C TRP A 105 -0.35 -3.63 -6.67
N LEU A 106 -1.27 -2.89 -6.04
CA LEU A 106 -2.66 -3.31 -5.93
C LEU A 106 -3.60 -2.56 -6.84
N LEU A 107 -3.57 -1.23 -6.81
CA LEU A 107 -4.46 -0.38 -7.60
C LEU A 107 -3.71 0.75 -8.25
N ILE A 108 -4.21 1.20 -9.41
CA ILE A 108 -3.86 2.49 -10.01
C ILE A 108 -5.16 3.28 -10.08
N ILE A 109 -5.17 4.47 -9.48
CA ILE A 109 -6.38 5.29 -9.42
C ILE A 109 -6.14 6.66 -10.07
N THR A 110 -7.24 7.30 -10.51
CA THR A 110 -7.26 8.72 -10.83
C THR A 110 -7.73 9.44 -9.56
N PRO A 111 -6.82 10.17 -8.87
CA PRO A 111 -7.18 10.81 -7.60
C PRO A 111 -8.21 11.91 -7.80
N SER A 112 -9.15 12.04 -6.85
CA SER A 112 -10.17 13.08 -6.88
C SER A 112 -9.83 14.29 -6.01
N ASN A 113 -8.90 14.15 -5.07
CA ASN A 113 -8.52 15.22 -4.13
C ASN A 113 -7.04 15.10 -3.75
N LEU A 114 -6.19 15.00 -4.78
CA LEU A 114 -4.79 14.62 -4.60
C LEU A 114 -4.01 15.54 -3.66
N ASN A 115 -4.08 16.85 -3.90
CA ASN A 115 -3.25 17.79 -3.15
C ASN A 115 -3.54 17.76 -1.65
N ASP A 116 -4.81 17.78 -1.27
CA ASP A 116 -5.21 17.77 0.13
C ASP A 116 -4.90 16.44 0.81
N GLU A 117 -5.16 15.35 0.14
CA GLU A 117 -4.97 14.03 0.71
C GLU A 117 -3.50 13.62 0.75
N LEU A 118 -2.73 13.99 -0.27
CA LEU A 118 -1.30 13.70 -0.31
C LEU A 118 -0.56 14.44 0.82
N ALA A 119 -1.00 15.65 1.13
CA ALA A 119 -0.40 16.44 2.22
C ALA A 119 -0.56 15.78 3.60
N LYS A 120 -1.53 14.88 3.74
CA LYS A 120 -1.76 14.15 4.99
C LYS A 120 -0.96 12.86 5.08
N LEU A 121 -0.34 12.44 4.00
CA LEU A 121 0.49 11.24 3.98
C LEU A 121 1.91 11.59 4.41
N MET A 122 2.66 10.57 4.79
CA MET A 122 4.06 10.74 5.14
C MET A 122 4.90 10.78 3.89
N ASP A 123 5.88 11.68 3.85
CA ASP A 123 6.93 11.62 2.84
C ASP A 123 7.97 10.57 3.26
N PHE A 124 9.05 10.44 2.49
CA PHE A 124 10.10 9.46 2.79
C PHE A 124 10.67 9.65 4.20
N ASN A 125 11.07 10.86 4.56
CA ASN A 125 11.70 11.13 5.85
C ASN A 125 10.77 10.84 7.03
N ALA A 126 9.52 11.28 6.94
CA ALA A 126 8.53 11.01 7.97
C ALA A 126 8.24 9.51 8.09
N SER A 127 8.22 8.81 6.96
CA SER A 127 8.01 7.36 6.94
C SER A 127 9.14 6.61 7.62
N VAL A 128 10.39 7.02 7.40
CA VAL A 128 11.55 6.41 8.05
C VAL A 128 11.42 6.54 9.58
N GLU A 129 11.09 7.72 10.06
CA GLU A 129 10.94 7.95 11.50
C GLU A 129 9.76 7.16 12.07
N TRP A 130 8.67 7.06 11.33
CA TRP A 130 7.51 6.27 11.75
C TRP A 130 7.86 4.78 11.84
N HIS A 131 8.60 4.24 10.87
CA HIS A 131 9.04 2.85 10.90
C HIS A 131 9.93 2.58 12.12
N LYS A 132 10.85 3.50 12.44
CA LYS A 132 11.67 3.38 13.64
C LYS A 132 10.81 3.31 14.91
N SER A 133 9.77 4.13 14.97
CA SER A 133 8.84 4.16 16.08
C SER A 133 8.07 2.84 16.22
N LEU A 134 7.60 2.27 15.11
CA LEU A 134 6.89 0.99 15.11
C LEU A 134 7.79 -0.15 15.61
N ILE A 135 9.02 -0.18 15.16
CA ILE A 135 10.00 -1.21 15.53
C ILE A 135 10.34 -1.11 17.01
N ALA A 136 10.51 0.11 17.52
CA ALA A 136 10.82 0.34 18.93
C ALA A 136 9.70 -0.11 19.86
N LYS A 137 8.45 -0.03 19.41
CA LYS A 137 7.28 -0.47 20.21
C LYS A 137 7.05 -1.97 20.12
N GLY A 138 7.47 -2.54 19.01
CA GLY A 138 7.25 -3.96 18.72
C GLY A 138 8.15 -4.89 19.45
#